data_d71ccfca29717b0a0abd6917c1b59d0c
#
_entry.id   d71ccfca29717b0a0abd6917c1b59d0c
#
_cell.length_a   1.000
_cell.length_b   1.000
_cell.length_c   1.000
_cell.angle_alpha   90.00
_cell.angle_beta   90.00
_cell.angle_gamma   90.00
#
_symmetry.space_group_name_H-M   'P 1'
#
loop_
_entity.id
_entity.type
_entity.pdbx_description
1 polymer ?
#
loop_
_entity_poly.entity_id
_entity_poly.type
_entity_poly.pdbx_seq_one_letter_code
_entity_poly.pdbx_strand_id
1 'polypeptide(L)'
;MTTADKIRELIAEKGLSQRKFAEMVDIHYITLGNNLKNNNFSHKSVEKIADVFGLSVYDLISDESQSKATFSNVEGYIEYNGKIQKIKDFRNLKKLVNDIEQQEVYMKARQAKLPKQKAITLDNITIQQWEEYDATQLEIKSFRHHYDIVDDSKFNVGNMCAGYPFELCGVMFNNSEAAYIAGIYSNDTAEHRRLQEALVASNDGYRAKKEYRHKRYDHTKRSDWEEFNVEWMKFVVWQKCKGNQEFADLLKTIPDTAMVVENSTGMTGATAQVWGCFNADLENLRNAKETRYEIEHSNDKEFRKDKSTMLNIERNRWNNYGVWSGKNYMGKIIKMCSICLRNGLELPIDYDLLRSKHIYLLGKELSFEGLV
;
A
#
# COMPACT_ATOMS: atom_id res chain seq x y z
N MET A 1 19.38 4.27 38.70
CA MET A 1 20.80 4.21 39.18
C MET A 1 21.63 5.08 38.24
N THR A 2 22.40 6.05 38.78
CA THR A 2 23.16 6.97 37.92
C THR A 2 24.42 6.32 37.35
N THR A 3 25.01 6.88 36.28
CA THR A 3 26.29 6.44 35.73
C THR A 3 27.37 6.41 36.84
N ALA A 4 27.38 7.41 37.74
CA ALA A 4 28.28 7.44 38.87
C ALA A 4 28.07 6.27 39.85
N ASP A 5 26.82 5.87 40.10
CA ASP A 5 26.49 4.75 40.98
C ASP A 5 26.95 3.42 40.40
N LYS A 6 26.70 3.20 39.09
CA LYS A 6 27.16 2.00 38.37
C LYS A 6 28.68 1.87 38.38
N ILE A 7 29.39 2.98 38.20
CA ILE A 7 30.85 2.99 38.26
C ILE A 7 31.34 2.74 39.69
N ARG A 8 30.65 3.24 40.75
CA ARG A 8 30.98 2.92 42.15
C ARG A 8 30.77 1.45 42.44
N GLU A 9 29.67 0.87 41.96
CA GLU A 9 29.43 -0.59 42.09
C GLU A 9 30.53 -1.39 41.40
N LEU A 10 30.90 -1.01 40.16
CA LEU A 10 31.98 -1.67 39.43
C LEU A 10 33.33 -1.61 40.18
N ILE A 11 33.65 -0.46 40.76
CA ILE A 11 34.83 -0.29 41.60
C ILE A 11 34.78 -1.24 42.81
N ALA A 12 33.62 -1.32 43.48
CA ALA A 12 33.40 -2.17 44.65
C ALA A 12 33.46 -3.67 44.28
N GLU A 13 32.78 -4.10 43.23
CA GLU A 13 32.80 -5.49 42.77
C GLU A 13 34.21 -5.99 42.43
N LYS A 14 35.02 -5.12 41.83
CA LYS A 14 36.40 -5.45 41.47
C LYS A 14 37.37 -5.32 42.65
N GLY A 15 36.90 -4.91 43.83
CA GLY A 15 37.74 -4.73 45.03
C GLY A 15 38.85 -3.69 44.84
N LEU A 16 38.62 -2.69 43.99
CA LEU A 16 39.60 -1.69 43.61
C LEU A 16 39.48 -0.44 44.49
N SER A 17 40.59 0.21 44.80
CA SER A 17 40.53 1.58 45.29
C SER A 17 40.24 2.54 44.13
N GLN A 18 39.55 3.65 44.39
CA GLN A 18 39.26 4.65 43.40
C GLN A 18 40.49 5.16 42.62
N ARG A 19 41.65 5.22 43.33
CA ARG A 19 42.93 5.62 42.72
C ARG A 19 43.44 4.58 41.73
N LYS A 20 43.37 3.30 42.11
CA LYS A 20 43.81 2.18 41.25
C LYS A 20 42.90 2.04 40.03
N PHE A 21 41.59 2.23 40.25
CA PHE A 21 40.62 2.26 39.14
C PHE A 21 40.91 3.40 38.13
N ALA A 22 41.21 4.61 38.64
CA ALA A 22 41.56 5.76 37.83
C ALA A 22 42.80 5.50 36.94
N GLU A 23 43.81 4.85 37.52
CA GLU A 23 45.05 4.44 36.82
C GLU A 23 44.72 3.42 35.70
N MET A 24 43.86 2.44 35.97
CA MET A 24 43.47 1.40 34.99
C MET A 24 42.71 1.96 33.78
N VAL A 25 41.84 2.93 34.01
CA VAL A 25 41.01 3.52 32.95
C VAL A 25 41.66 4.77 32.35
N ASP A 26 42.92 5.08 32.67
CA ASP A 26 43.64 6.25 32.19
C ASP A 26 42.85 7.55 32.34
N ILE A 27 42.30 7.76 33.55
CA ILE A 27 41.59 8.98 33.93
C ILE A 27 42.28 9.54 35.18
N HIS A 28 42.61 10.84 35.15
CA HIS A 28 43.24 11.46 36.31
C HIS A 28 42.36 11.29 37.56
N TYR A 29 42.93 10.90 38.69
CA TYR A 29 42.23 10.56 39.95
C TYR A 29 41.28 11.67 40.43
N ILE A 30 41.72 12.95 40.37
CA ILE A 30 40.90 14.09 40.77
C ILE A 30 39.71 14.25 39.79
N THR A 31 39.93 14.06 38.52
CA THR A 31 38.88 14.11 37.48
C THR A 31 37.85 13.00 37.71
N LEU A 32 38.27 11.78 37.96
CA LEU A 32 37.35 10.68 38.27
C LEU A 32 36.55 10.98 39.54
N GLY A 33 37.18 11.47 40.59
CA GLY A 33 36.52 11.85 41.86
C GLY A 33 35.44 12.93 41.65
N ASN A 34 35.73 13.96 40.86
CA ASN A 34 34.78 15.00 40.50
C ASN A 34 33.64 14.46 39.65
N ASN A 35 33.92 13.61 38.67
CA ASN A 35 32.92 12.98 37.82
C ASN A 35 31.98 12.09 38.65
N LEU A 36 32.52 11.28 39.56
CA LEU A 36 31.72 10.48 40.46
C LEU A 36 30.84 11.32 41.40
N LYS A 37 31.38 12.42 41.91
CA LYS A 37 30.65 13.30 42.84
C LYS A 37 29.48 14.01 42.14
N ASN A 38 29.71 14.49 40.90
CA ASN A 38 28.77 15.33 40.19
C ASN A 38 27.95 14.55 39.16
N ASN A 39 28.13 13.27 39.03
CA ASN A 39 27.55 12.41 37.99
C ASN A 39 27.73 12.99 36.57
N ASN A 40 28.91 13.53 36.28
CA ASN A 40 29.21 14.21 35.03
C ASN A 40 30.43 13.55 34.37
N PHE A 41 30.16 12.56 33.52
CA PHE A 41 31.18 11.85 32.75
C PHE A 41 31.11 12.29 31.28
N SER A 42 32.26 12.62 30.70
CA SER A 42 32.36 12.78 29.25
C SER A 42 32.18 11.42 28.58
N HIS A 43 31.62 11.41 27.36
CA HIS A 43 31.46 10.18 26.57
C HIS A 43 32.78 9.40 26.50
N LYS A 44 33.87 10.09 26.19
CA LYS A 44 35.25 9.51 26.15
C LYS A 44 35.67 8.85 27.47
N SER A 45 35.24 9.40 28.58
CA SER A 45 35.56 8.78 29.91
C SER A 45 34.74 7.51 30.14
N VAL A 46 33.47 7.48 29.69
CA VAL A 46 32.62 6.29 29.79
C VAL A 46 33.10 5.20 28.84
N GLU A 47 33.53 5.54 27.62
CA GLU A 47 34.13 4.60 26.66
C GLU A 47 35.39 3.93 27.27
N LYS A 48 36.33 4.72 27.81
CA LYS A 48 37.52 4.17 28.42
C LYS A 48 37.20 3.18 29.58
N ILE A 49 36.19 3.49 30.38
CA ILE A 49 35.76 2.60 31.48
C ILE A 49 35.11 1.34 30.89
N ALA A 50 34.24 1.47 29.89
CA ALA A 50 33.59 0.36 29.21
C ALA A 50 34.62 -0.61 28.61
N ASP A 51 35.59 -0.08 27.85
CA ASP A 51 36.62 -0.86 27.17
C ASP A 51 37.49 -1.66 28.15
N VAL A 52 37.94 -1.04 29.26
CA VAL A 52 38.80 -1.70 30.24
C VAL A 52 38.08 -2.86 30.94
N PHE A 53 36.78 -2.76 31.13
CA PHE A 53 35.99 -3.77 31.84
C PHE A 53 35.16 -4.68 30.95
N GLY A 54 35.28 -4.53 29.59
CA GLY A 54 34.55 -5.35 28.62
C GLY A 54 33.04 -5.13 28.67
N LEU A 55 32.60 -3.93 29.02
CA LEU A 55 31.20 -3.53 29.11
C LEU A 55 30.78 -2.73 27.89
N SER A 56 29.47 -2.72 27.59
CA SER A 56 28.91 -1.74 26.67
C SER A 56 28.83 -0.37 27.37
N VAL A 57 29.08 0.72 26.61
CA VAL A 57 28.81 2.09 27.08
C VAL A 57 27.39 2.22 27.62
N TYR A 58 26.43 1.53 27.00
CA TYR A 58 25.02 1.51 27.41
C TYR A 58 24.81 0.89 28.80
N ASP A 59 25.62 -0.11 29.19
CA ASP A 59 25.53 -0.75 30.54
C ASP A 59 25.87 0.25 31.60
N LEU A 60 26.70 1.22 31.31
CA LEU A 60 27.14 2.25 32.26
C LEU A 60 26.19 3.47 32.29
N ILE A 61 25.56 3.85 31.20
CA ILE A 61 24.73 5.06 31.10
C ILE A 61 23.23 4.81 31.16
N SER A 62 22.73 3.59 30.96
CA SER A 62 21.29 3.30 31.02
C SER A 62 20.76 3.42 32.45
N ASP A 63 19.84 4.33 32.68
CA ASP A 63 19.11 4.48 33.94
C ASP A 63 17.67 4.00 33.74
N GLU A 64 17.27 2.93 34.41
CA GLU A 64 15.90 2.41 34.38
C GLU A 64 14.86 3.41 34.92
N SER A 65 15.31 4.44 35.66
CA SER A 65 14.44 5.44 36.26
C SER A 65 14.14 6.67 35.41
N GLN A 66 14.78 6.82 34.22
CA GLN A 66 14.57 7.98 33.35
C GLN A 66 13.73 7.66 32.10
N SER A 67 12.53 7.14 32.29
CA SER A 67 11.53 7.05 31.22
C SER A 67 10.99 8.41 30.70
N LYS A 68 11.64 9.52 31.08
CA LYS A 68 11.31 10.89 30.64
C LYS A 68 12.52 11.76 30.28
N ALA A 69 13.69 11.22 30.05
CA ALA A 69 14.73 11.96 29.38
C ALA A 69 14.31 12.12 27.92
N THR A 70 13.85 13.29 27.55
CA THR A 70 13.71 13.71 26.15
C THR A 70 15.09 13.62 25.54
N PHE A 71 15.35 12.56 24.74
CA PHE A 71 16.52 12.46 23.87
C PHE A 71 16.37 13.48 22.73
N SER A 72 16.30 14.78 23.09
CA SER A 72 16.09 15.87 22.15
C SER A 72 17.36 16.25 21.39
N ASN A 73 18.55 15.73 21.75
CA ASN A 73 19.81 16.17 21.19
C ASN A 73 20.73 15.01 20.76
N VAL A 74 20.22 13.99 20.10
CA VAL A 74 21.07 13.08 19.34
C VAL A 74 21.37 13.75 18.00
N GLU A 75 22.31 14.67 17.96
CA GLU A 75 22.89 15.17 16.72
C GLU A 75 24.14 14.37 16.40
N GLY A 76 24.14 13.74 15.23
CA GLY A 76 25.26 12.95 14.75
C GLY A 76 25.23 12.80 13.25
N TYR A 77 26.27 12.18 12.72
CA TYR A 77 26.36 11.81 11.33
C TYR A 77 26.58 10.30 11.25
N ILE A 78 25.77 9.63 10.43
CA ILE A 78 25.95 8.21 10.13
C ILE A 78 26.37 8.09 8.67
N GLU A 79 27.49 7.43 8.43
CA GLU A 79 27.87 7.00 7.08
C GLU A 79 27.24 5.64 6.77
N TYR A 80 26.41 5.61 5.73
CA TYR A 80 25.81 4.38 5.24
C TYR A 80 25.88 4.36 3.70
N ASN A 81 26.44 3.28 3.14
CA ASN A 81 26.68 3.14 1.69
C ASN A 81 27.44 4.31 1.06
N GLY A 82 28.47 4.84 1.75
CA GLY A 82 29.30 5.95 1.29
C GLY A 82 28.62 7.31 1.34
N LYS A 83 27.49 7.43 2.03
CA LYS A 83 26.75 8.69 2.21
C LYS A 83 26.62 9.03 3.69
N ILE A 84 26.93 10.28 4.01
CA ILE A 84 26.82 10.80 5.40
C ILE A 84 25.43 11.39 5.58
N GLN A 85 24.68 10.87 6.55
CA GLN A 85 23.37 11.38 6.94
C GLN A 85 23.44 12.07 8.29
N LYS A 86 22.89 13.29 8.38
CA LYS A 86 22.79 14.01 9.63
C LYS A 86 21.57 13.48 10.43
N ILE A 87 21.85 12.96 11.61
CA ILE A 87 20.82 12.56 12.59
C ILE A 87 20.56 13.75 13.50
N LYS A 88 19.34 14.23 13.57
CA LYS A 88 18.95 15.38 14.40
C LYS A 88 18.33 14.95 15.72
N ASP A 89 17.79 13.75 15.80
CA ASP A 89 17.15 13.21 16.98
C ASP A 89 17.03 11.67 16.90
N PHE A 90 16.64 11.03 18.01
CA PHE A 90 16.46 9.58 18.09
C PHE A 90 15.36 9.05 17.12
N ARG A 91 14.37 9.84 16.76
CA ARG A 91 13.34 9.42 15.81
C ARG A 91 13.93 9.32 14.41
N ASN A 92 14.81 10.24 14.04
CA ASN A 92 15.53 10.17 12.76
C ASN A 92 16.43 8.93 12.73
N LEU A 93 17.13 8.61 13.84
CA LEU A 93 17.94 7.40 13.93
C LEU A 93 17.09 6.13 13.81
N LYS A 94 16.01 6.04 14.56
CA LYS A 94 15.09 4.88 14.51
C LYS A 94 14.48 4.71 13.12
N LYS A 95 14.12 5.82 12.48
CA LYS A 95 13.64 5.80 11.11
C LYS A 95 14.70 5.26 10.15
N LEU A 96 15.95 5.75 10.26
CA LEU A 96 17.06 5.28 9.44
C LEU A 96 17.33 3.78 9.62
N VAL A 97 17.34 3.28 10.87
CA VAL A 97 17.52 1.84 11.16
C VAL A 97 16.40 1.02 10.52
N ASN A 98 15.14 1.41 10.71
CA ASN A 98 14.01 0.73 10.05
C ASN A 98 14.13 0.75 8.54
N ASP A 99 14.54 1.87 7.95
CA ASP A 99 14.72 2.01 6.50
C ASP A 99 15.85 1.09 5.99
N ILE A 100 16.92 0.93 6.76
CA ILE A 100 18.05 0.01 6.46
C ILE A 100 17.57 -1.44 6.52
N GLU A 101 16.92 -1.84 7.60
CA GLU A 101 16.40 -3.21 7.79
C GLU A 101 15.42 -3.59 6.67
N GLN A 102 14.47 -2.70 6.35
CA GLN A 102 13.53 -2.93 5.24
C GLN A 102 14.26 -3.00 3.88
N GLN A 103 15.32 -2.20 3.69
CA GLN A 103 16.13 -2.27 2.47
C GLN A 103 16.88 -3.59 2.35
N GLU A 104 17.45 -4.12 3.44
CA GLU A 104 18.14 -5.42 3.40
C GLU A 104 17.19 -6.55 3.06
N VAL A 105 16.01 -6.58 3.68
CA VAL A 105 14.95 -7.54 3.36
C VAL A 105 14.54 -7.41 1.89
N TYR A 106 14.36 -6.19 1.43
CA TYR A 106 13.96 -5.90 0.05
C TYR A 106 15.06 -6.26 -0.97
N MET A 107 16.32 -5.91 -0.70
CA MET A 107 17.43 -6.24 -1.59
C MET A 107 17.67 -7.76 -1.65
N LYS A 108 17.52 -8.48 -0.54
CA LYS A 108 17.55 -9.95 -0.51
C LYS A 108 16.39 -10.54 -1.34
N ALA A 109 15.19 -9.99 -1.22
CA ALA A 109 14.03 -10.41 -2.01
C ALA A 109 14.18 -10.10 -3.52
N ARG A 110 14.83 -8.98 -3.88
CA ARG A 110 15.09 -8.60 -5.28
C ARG A 110 16.23 -9.40 -5.90
N GLN A 111 17.21 -9.85 -5.11
CA GLN A 111 18.31 -10.71 -5.57
C GLN A 111 17.91 -12.16 -5.68
N ALA A 112 16.96 -12.62 -4.88
CA ALA A 112 16.29 -13.87 -5.12
C ALA A 112 15.53 -13.73 -6.45
N LYS A 113 15.99 -14.41 -7.52
CA LYS A 113 15.17 -14.55 -8.73
C LYS A 113 13.82 -15.05 -8.27
N LEU A 114 12.75 -14.30 -8.58
CA LEU A 114 11.38 -14.76 -8.32
C LEU A 114 11.31 -16.23 -8.77
N PRO A 115 10.80 -17.14 -7.94
CA PRO A 115 10.64 -18.54 -8.34
C PRO A 115 9.90 -18.56 -9.67
N LYS A 116 10.19 -19.52 -10.55
CA LYS A 116 9.47 -19.64 -11.84
C LYS A 116 7.97 -19.60 -11.55
N GLN A 117 7.37 -18.46 -11.81
CA GLN A 117 5.96 -18.25 -11.51
C GLN A 117 5.12 -19.05 -12.49
N LYS A 118 4.15 -19.76 -11.94
CA LYS A 118 3.16 -20.46 -12.76
C LYS A 118 2.16 -19.44 -13.32
N ALA A 119 1.69 -19.66 -14.53
CA ALA A 119 0.59 -18.90 -15.08
C ALA A 119 -0.66 -19.05 -14.19
N ILE A 120 -1.32 -17.95 -13.94
CA ILE A 120 -2.62 -17.91 -13.25
C ILE A 120 -3.69 -18.23 -14.28
N THR A 121 -4.46 -19.27 -14.04
CA THR A 121 -5.60 -19.70 -14.89
C THR A 121 -6.93 -19.34 -14.24
N LEU A 122 -8.03 -19.47 -14.96
CA LEU A 122 -9.37 -19.25 -14.41
C LEU A 122 -9.66 -20.13 -13.20
N ASP A 123 -9.18 -21.40 -13.23
CA ASP A 123 -9.37 -22.37 -12.14
C ASP A 123 -8.63 -21.99 -10.85
N ASN A 124 -7.63 -21.12 -10.95
CA ASN A 124 -6.88 -20.63 -9.77
C ASN A 124 -7.55 -19.41 -9.12
N ILE A 125 -8.63 -18.87 -9.70
CA ILE A 125 -9.28 -17.65 -9.21
C ILE A 125 -10.63 -17.99 -8.57
N THR A 126 -10.69 -17.89 -7.25
CA THR A 126 -11.94 -18.02 -6.49
C THR A 126 -12.37 -16.62 -6.02
N ILE A 127 -13.43 -16.08 -6.62
CA ILE A 127 -13.83 -14.67 -6.40
C ILE A 127 -14.04 -14.37 -4.91
N GLN A 128 -14.82 -15.19 -4.20
CA GLN A 128 -15.25 -14.88 -2.83
C GLN A 128 -14.20 -15.21 -1.75
N GLN A 129 -13.10 -15.87 -2.12
CA GLN A 129 -12.06 -16.27 -1.19
C GLN A 129 -11.21 -15.06 -0.77
N TRP A 130 -10.95 -14.95 0.54
CA TRP A 130 -9.93 -14.05 1.07
C TRP A 130 -8.55 -14.62 0.77
N GLU A 131 -7.67 -13.78 0.26
CA GLU A 131 -6.32 -14.19 -0.15
C GLU A 131 -5.29 -13.15 0.28
N GLU A 132 -4.06 -13.62 0.39
CA GLU A 132 -2.87 -12.78 0.55
C GLU A 132 -1.99 -12.93 -0.69
N TYR A 133 -1.53 -11.81 -1.21
CA TYR A 133 -0.65 -11.74 -2.38
C TYR A 133 0.66 -11.07 -1.97
N ASP A 134 1.73 -11.85 -1.90
CA ASP A 134 3.07 -11.36 -1.56
C ASP A 134 3.86 -11.05 -2.83
N ALA A 135 4.22 -9.79 -3.02
CA ALA A 135 5.00 -9.33 -4.17
C ALA A 135 6.43 -9.90 -4.24
N THR A 136 6.91 -10.59 -3.20
CA THR A 136 8.17 -11.33 -3.25
C THR A 136 8.02 -12.71 -3.89
N GLN A 137 6.79 -13.24 -3.95
CA GLN A 137 6.45 -14.56 -4.48
C GLN A 137 5.70 -14.51 -5.81
N LEU A 138 5.04 -13.39 -6.09
CA LEU A 138 4.09 -13.22 -7.18
C LEU A 138 4.23 -11.82 -7.77
N GLU A 139 4.19 -11.70 -9.10
CA GLU A 139 4.10 -10.39 -9.74
C GLU A 139 2.74 -9.76 -9.44
N ILE A 140 2.76 -8.50 -8.98
CA ILE A 140 1.54 -7.72 -8.68
C ILE A 140 1.40 -6.59 -9.69
N LYS A 141 0.17 -6.41 -10.18
CA LYS A 141 -0.28 -5.22 -10.93
C LYS A 141 -1.38 -4.55 -10.14
N SER A 142 -1.01 -3.56 -9.34
CA SER A 142 -2.00 -2.80 -8.57
C SER A 142 -2.55 -1.62 -9.34
N PHE A 143 -3.82 -1.29 -9.08
CA PHE A 143 -4.45 -0.07 -9.57
C PHE A 143 -5.23 0.59 -8.44
N ARG A 144 -5.43 1.90 -8.55
CA ARG A 144 -6.32 2.64 -7.66
C ARG A 144 -7.74 2.67 -8.23
N HIS A 145 -8.71 2.81 -7.33
CA HIS A 145 -10.13 2.84 -7.66
C HIS A 145 -10.54 4.05 -8.52
N HIS A 146 -9.73 5.11 -8.57
CA HIS A 146 -10.13 6.37 -9.18
C HIS A 146 -9.03 7.00 -10.03
N TYR A 147 -9.34 7.20 -11.30
CA TYR A 147 -8.61 8.05 -12.24
C TYR A 147 -9.62 8.77 -13.13
N ASP A 148 -9.49 10.08 -13.25
CA ASP A 148 -10.44 10.93 -14.00
C ASP A 148 -10.25 10.84 -15.51
N ILE A 149 -9.01 10.56 -15.95
CA ILE A 149 -8.63 10.50 -17.36
C ILE A 149 -7.71 9.31 -17.60
N VAL A 150 -7.71 8.80 -18.81
CA VAL A 150 -6.75 7.81 -19.29
C VAL A 150 -5.37 8.46 -19.37
N ASP A 151 -4.38 7.79 -18.81
CA ASP A 151 -2.99 8.20 -18.79
C ASP A 151 -2.12 6.95 -19.02
N ASP A 152 -1.38 6.90 -20.12
CA ASP A 152 -0.56 5.75 -20.53
C ASP A 152 0.51 5.38 -19.49
N SER A 153 0.88 6.30 -18.61
CA SER A 153 1.80 6.04 -17.50
C SER A 153 1.16 5.28 -16.33
N LYS A 154 -0.17 5.10 -16.34
CA LYS A 154 -0.96 4.49 -15.28
C LYS A 154 -1.68 3.24 -15.76
N PHE A 155 -1.90 2.31 -14.85
CA PHE A 155 -2.72 1.13 -15.10
C PHE A 155 -4.20 1.43 -14.82
N ASN A 156 -4.88 2.04 -15.80
CA ASN A 156 -6.22 2.62 -15.70
C ASN A 156 -7.34 1.57 -15.89
N VAL A 157 -7.42 0.57 -15.04
CA VAL A 157 -8.43 -0.51 -15.14
C VAL A 157 -9.59 -0.39 -14.15
N GLY A 158 -9.59 0.64 -13.31
CA GLY A 158 -10.61 0.85 -12.28
C GLY A 158 -11.99 1.20 -12.84
N ASN A 159 -13.04 0.88 -12.07
CA ASN A 159 -14.42 1.14 -12.47
C ASN A 159 -14.74 2.63 -12.68
N MET A 160 -14.11 3.49 -11.87
CA MET A 160 -14.33 4.93 -11.93
C MET A 160 -13.50 5.62 -13.02
N CYS A 161 -12.59 4.88 -13.69
CA CYS A 161 -11.75 5.43 -14.73
C CYS A 161 -12.61 5.81 -15.95
N ALA A 162 -12.55 7.06 -16.36
CA ALA A 162 -13.10 7.56 -17.61
C ALA A 162 -12.17 7.22 -18.80
N GLY A 163 -12.64 7.48 -20.02
CA GLY A 163 -11.86 7.30 -21.25
C GLY A 163 -12.09 5.97 -21.97
N TYR A 164 -12.86 5.05 -21.39
CA TYR A 164 -13.24 3.80 -22.02
C TYR A 164 -14.78 3.67 -22.08
N PRO A 165 -15.46 4.46 -22.91
CA PRO A 165 -16.91 4.32 -23.09
C PRO A 165 -17.25 2.97 -23.70
N PHE A 166 -18.39 2.42 -23.32
CA PHE A 166 -18.85 1.13 -23.81
C PHE A 166 -20.38 1.05 -23.83
N GLU A 167 -20.90 0.20 -24.67
CA GLU A 167 -22.34 -0.07 -24.73
C GLU A 167 -22.69 -1.24 -23.80
N LEU A 168 -23.76 -1.06 -23.02
CA LEU A 168 -24.36 -2.09 -22.19
C LEU A 168 -25.83 -2.27 -22.59
N CYS A 169 -26.13 -3.33 -23.32
CA CYS A 169 -27.50 -3.65 -23.79
C CYS A 169 -28.20 -2.48 -24.50
N GLY A 170 -27.50 -1.82 -25.41
CA GLY A 170 -28.04 -0.69 -26.19
C GLY A 170 -27.93 0.67 -25.50
N VAL A 171 -27.31 0.74 -24.30
CA VAL A 171 -27.14 1.99 -23.57
C VAL A 171 -25.64 2.30 -23.41
N MET A 172 -25.22 3.49 -23.83
CA MET A 172 -23.84 3.93 -23.74
C MET A 172 -23.49 4.43 -22.33
N PHE A 173 -22.43 3.88 -21.74
CA PHE A 173 -21.86 4.33 -20.48
C PHE A 173 -20.44 4.86 -20.66
N ASN A 174 -20.10 5.93 -19.93
CA ASN A 174 -18.76 6.53 -19.95
C ASN A 174 -17.78 5.91 -18.93
N ASN A 175 -18.30 5.18 -17.95
CA ASN A 175 -17.51 4.49 -16.94
C ASN A 175 -18.27 3.29 -16.35
N SER A 176 -17.53 2.28 -15.88
CA SER A 176 -18.13 1.05 -15.35
C SER A 176 -18.82 1.25 -14.00
N GLU A 177 -18.42 2.26 -13.21
CA GLU A 177 -19.05 2.52 -11.91
C GLU A 177 -20.51 2.97 -12.10
N ALA A 178 -20.78 3.84 -13.06
CA ALA A 178 -22.15 4.26 -13.35
C ALA A 178 -23.02 3.08 -13.83
N ALA A 179 -22.47 2.22 -14.69
CA ALA A 179 -23.16 1.01 -15.14
C ALA A 179 -23.40 0.01 -14.00
N TYR A 180 -22.43 -0.14 -13.09
CA TYR A 180 -22.58 -0.97 -11.90
C TYR A 180 -23.68 -0.45 -10.98
N ILE A 181 -23.69 0.87 -10.71
CA ILE A 181 -24.71 1.51 -9.86
C ILE A 181 -26.09 1.42 -10.51
N ALA A 182 -26.19 1.48 -11.84
CA ALA A 182 -27.46 1.30 -12.54
C ALA A 182 -28.14 -0.06 -12.22
N GLY A 183 -27.34 -1.11 -11.95
CA GLY A 183 -27.85 -2.40 -11.49
C GLY A 183 -28.44 -2.35 -10.08
N ILE A 184 -28.00 -1.46 -9.21
CA ILE A 184 -28.59 -1.25 -7.88
C ILE A 184 -30.04 -0.75 -8.01
N TYR A 185 -30.32 0.05 -9.04
CA TYR A 185 -31.60 0.67 -9.32
C TYR A 185 -32.24 0.09 -10.59
N SER A 186 -32.40 -1.23 -10.65
CA SER A 186 -32.81 -1.94 -11.86
C SER A 186 -34.17 -2.64 -11.76
N ASN A 187 -35.08 -2.16 -10.90
CA ASN A 187 -36.49 -2.53 -10.93
C ASN A 187 -37.24 -1.70 -11.98
N ASP A 188 -38.37 -2.19 -12.48
CA ASP A 188 -39.24 -1.43 -13.41
C ASP A 188 -40.06 -0.37 -12.66
N THR A 189 -39.39 0.70 -12.27
CA THR A 189 -40.03 1.85 -11.62
C THR A 189 -39.63 3.16 -12.27
N ALA A 190 -40.50 4.17 -12.22
CA ALA A 190 -40.20 5.50 -12.74
C ALA A 190 -39.04 6.19 -11.98
N GLU A 191 -38.86 5.86 -10.71
CA GLU A 191 -37.75 6.38 -9.88
C GLU A 191 -36.42 5.79 -10.35
N HIS A 192 -36.34 4.46 -10.50
CA HIS A 192 -35.12 3.79 -10.97
C HIS A 192 -34.74 4.25 -12.36
N ARG A 193 -35.71 4.42 -13.28
CA ARG A 193 -35.45 4.95 -14.62
C ARG A 193 -34.79 6.32 -14.58
N ARG A 194 -35.31 7.25 -13.75
CA ARG A 194 -34.70 8.58 -13.57
C ARG A 194 -33.29 8.53 -13.00
N LEU A 195 -33.05 7.64 -12.02
CA LEU A 195 -31.70 7.44 -11.46
C LEU A 195 -30.73 6.88 -12.52
N GLN A 196 -31.19 5.93 -13.32
CA GLN A 196 -30.40 5.37 -14.41
C GLN A 196 -30.11 6.40 -15.52
N GLU A 197 -31.06 7.24 -15.91
CA GLU A 197 -30.86 8.35 -16.86
C GLU A 197 -29.73 9.28 -16.38
N ALA A 198 -29.73 9.64 -15.10
CA ALA A 198 -28.70 10.47 -14.52
C ALA A 198 -27.33 9.76 -14.45
N LEU A 199 -27.29 8.44 -14.21
CA LEU A 199 -26.08 7.63 -14.22
C LEU A 199 -25.50 7.49 -15.64
N VAL A 200 -26.33 7.26 -16.63
CA VAL A 200 -25.94 7.20 -18.05
C VAL A 200 -25.32 8.53 -18.50
N ALA A 201 -25.88 9.66 -18.06
CA ALA A 201 -25.36 10.98 -18.36
C ALA A 201 -24.04 11.31 -17.58
N SER A 202 -23.63 10.49 -16.61
CA SER A 202 -22.47 10.77 -15.78
C SER A 202 -21.16 10.43 -16.49
N ASN A 203 -20.29 11.43 -16.64
CA ASN A 203 -18.92 11.26 -17.16
C ASN A 203 -17.88 10.97 -16.06
N ASP A 204 -18.27 11.05 -14.78
CA ASP A 204 -17.39 10.92 -13.63
C ASP A 204 -17.89 9.82 -12.71
N GLY A 205 -17.18 8.68 -12.68
CA GLY A 205 -17.52 7.52 -11.86
C GLY A 205 -17.42 7.79 -10.36
N TYR A 206 -16.49 8.65 -9.90
CA TYR A 206 -16.39 9.02 -8.51
C TYR A 206 -17.60 9.86 -8.07
N ARG A 207 -17.99 10.83 -8.88
CA ARG A 207 -19.18 11.64 -8.63
C ARG A 207 -20.45 10.78 -8.65
N ALA A 208 -20.59 9.89 -9.63
CA ALA A 208 -21.69 8.92 -9.70
C ALA A 208 -21.78 8.09 -8.41
N LYS A 209 -20.67 7.54 -7.93
CA LYS A 209 -20.62 6.79 -6.66
C LYS A 209 -21.01 7.64 -5.47
N LYS A 210 -20.42 8.83 -5.31
CA LYS A 210 -20.69 9.73 -4.21
C LYS A 210 -22.15 10.17 -4.16
N GLU A 211 -22.73 10.48 -5.31
CA GLU A 211 -24.09 10.97 -5.45
C GLU A 211 -25.12 9.85 -5.28
N TYR A 212 -25.02 8.79 -6.07
CA TYR A 212 -26.07 7.78 -6.22
C TYR A 212 -25.93 6.57 -5.29
N ARG A 213 -24.82 6.40 -4.59
CA ARG A 213 -24.68 5.45 -3.47
C ARG A 213 -24.89 6.12 -2.11
N HIS A 214 -25.40 7.35 -2.09
CA HIS A 214 -25.71 8.08 -0.87
C HIS A 214 -26.91 7.45 -0.13
N LYS A 215 -26.91 7.52 1.21
CA LYS A 215 -27.95 6.96 2.09
C LYS A 215 -29.37 7.41 1.75
N ARG A 216 -29.56 8.60 1.14
CA ARG A 216 -30.86 9.09 0.70
C ARG A 216 -31.58 8.16 -0.27
N TYR A 217 -30.83 7.31 -0.99
CA TYR A 217 -31.38 6.34 -1.94
C TYR A 217 -31.47 4.92 -1.40
N ASP A 218 -31.11 4.67 -0.12
CA ASP A 218 -31.13 3.32 0.46
C ASP A 218 -32.50 2.66 0.41
N HIS A 219 -33.56 3.45 0.49
CA HIS A 219 -34.95 2.98 0.45
C HIS A 219 -35.41 2.50 -0.92
N THR A 220 -34.70 2.88 -1.99
CA THR A 220 -35.06 2.49 -3.37
C THR A 220 -34.17 1.38 -3.93
N LYS A 221 -33.09 1.05 -3.25
CA LYS A 221 -32.17 -0.02 -3.70
C LYS A 221 -32.91 -1.35 -3.76
N ARG A 222 -32.54 -2.16 -4.74
CA ARG A 222 -33.00 -3.56 -4.82
C ARG A 222 -32.61 -4.32 -3.55
N SER A 223 -33.56 -5.01 -2.95
CA SER A 223 -33.35 -5.83 -1.73
C SER A 223 -32.48 -7.06 -2.00
N ASP A 224 -32.49 -7.59 -3.23
CA ASP A 224 -31.73 -8.76 -3.67
C ASP A 224 -30.38 -8.39 -4.30
N TRP A 225 -29.95 -7.13 -4.21
CA TRP A 225 -28.71 -6.64 -4.85
C TRP A 225 -27.47 -7.47 -4.46
N GLU A 226 -27.35 -7.84 -3.20
CA GLU A 226 -26.17 -8.58 -2.72
C GLU A 226 -26.09 -10.01 -3.26
N GLU A 227 -27.18 -10.55 -3.80
CA GLU A 227 -27.21 -11.89 -4.37
C GLU A 227 -26.54 -11.96 -5.76
N PHE A 228 -26.55 -10.86 -6.51
CA PHE A 228 -26.05 -10.88 -7.89
C PHE A 228 -25.04 -9.75 -8.22
N ASN A 229 -24.69 -8.91 -7.28
CA ASN A 229 -23.81 -7.75 -7.51
C ASN A 229 -22.45 -8.11 -8.13
N VAL A 230 -21.91 -9.27 -7.80
CA VAL A 230 -20.64 -9.78 -8.36
C VAL A 230 -20.81 -10.20 -9.82
N GLU A 231 -21.85 -10.96 -10.13
CA GLU A 231 -22.12 -11.39 -11.50
C GLU A 231 -22.49 -10.20 -12.39
N TRP A 232 -23.22 -9.23 -11.83
CA TRP A 232 -23.48 -7.97 -12.53
C TRP A 232 -22.19 -7.20 -12.83
N MET A 233 -21.24 -7.13 -11.85
CA MET A 233 -19.95 -6.49 -12.10
C MET A 233 -19.14 -7.22 -13.17
N LYS A 234 -19.09 -8.55 -13.13
CA LYS A 234 -18.47 -9.35 -14.20
C LYS A 234 -19.07 -9.01 -15.56
N PHE A 235 -20.40 -8.96 -15.64
CA PHE A 235 -21.12 -8.63 -16.87
C PHE A 235 -20.76 -7.23 -17.37
N VAL A 236 -20.82 -6.21 -16.53
CA VAL A 236 -20.47 -4.82 -16.85
C VAL A 236 -19.05 -4.71 -17.38
N VAL A 237 -18.06 -5.30 -16.65
CA VAL A 237 -16.65 -5.22 -17.07
C VAL A 237 -16.42 -6.00 -18.36
N TRP A 238 -17.09 -7.14 -18.54
CA TRP A 238 -16.97 -7.92 -19.75
C TRP A 238 -17.57 -7.21 -20.98
N GLN A 239 -18.71 -6.55 -20.84
CA GLN A 239 -19.27 -5.70 -21.90
C GLN A 239 -18.31 -4.54 -22.24
N LYS A 240 -17.68 -3.94 -21.23
CA LYS A 240 -16.64 -2.94 -21.47
C LYS A 240 -15.46 -3.51 -22.25
N CYS A 241 -15.00 -4.72 -21.95
CA CYS A 241 -13.95 -5.39 -22.72
C CYS A 241 -14.35 -5.64 -24.18
N LYS A 242 -15.60 -6.06 -24.42
CA LYS A 242 -16.11 -6.32 -25.77
C LYS A 242 -16.40 -5.03 -26.55
N GLY A 243 -16.85 -3.99 -25.88
CA GLY A 243 -17.25 -2.72 -26.48
C GLY A 243 -16.14 -1.68 -26.63
N ASN A 244 -14.97 -1.86 -25.99
CA ASN A 244 -13.87 -0.90 -26.04
C ASN A 244 -12.54 -1.61 -26.28
N GLN A 245 -12.00 -1.46 -27.50
CA GLN A 245 -10.77 -2.14 -27.91
C GLN A 245 -9.54 -1.69 -27.11
N GLU A 246 -9.43 -0.40 -26.78
CA GLU A 246 -8.29 0.13 -26.01
C GLU A 246 -8.25 -0.48 -24.61
N PHE A 247 -9.43 -0.62 -23.99
CA PHE A 247 -9.52 -1.29 -22.68
C PHE A 247 -9.18 -2.78 -22.78
N ALA A 248 -9.68 -3.47 -23.80
CA ALA A 248 -9.36 -4.87 -24.02
C ALA A 248 -7.84 -5.07 -24.24
N ASP A 249 -7.21 -4.21 -25.05
CA ASP A 249 -5.78 -4.28 -25.33
C ASP A 249 -4.94 -3.96 -24.09
N LEU A 250 -5.36 -3.00 -23.25
CA LEU A 250 -4.74 -2.76 -21.95
C LEU A 250 -4.78 -4.02 -21.06
N LEU A 251 -5.92 -4.72 -21.01
CA LEU A 251 -6.02 -5.95 -20.21
C LEU A 251 -5.15 -7.08 -20.76
N LYS A 252 -4.97 -7.19 -22.06
CA LYS A 252 -4.07 -8.17 -22.68
C LYS A 252 -2.60 -7.95 -22.32
N THR A 253 -2.20 -6.73 -21.90
CA THR A 253 -0.83 -6.45 -21.44
C THR A 253 -0.52 -7.07 -20.06
N ILE A 254 -1.51 -7.53 -19.32
CA ILE A 254 -1.32 -8.13 -18.00
C ILE A 254 -0.62 -9.49 -18.16
N PRO A 255 0.57 -9.69 -17.58
CA PRO A 255 1.29 -10.97 -17.68
C PRO A 255 0.46 -12.14 -17.12
N ASP A 256 0.65 -13.33 -17.69
CA ASP A 256 -0.02 -14.55 -17.18
C ASP A 256 0.31 -14.83 -15.72
N THR A 257 1.53 -14.53 -15.33
CA THR A 257 2.05 -14.74 -13.98
C THR A 257 1.63 -13.65 -12.98
N ALA A 258 1.13 -12.51 -13.45
CA ALA A 258 0.80 -11.39 -12.58
C ALA A 258 -0.62 -11.49 -12.01
N MET A 259 -0.79 -11.20 -10.72
CA MET A 259 -2.10 -10.96 -10.11
C MET A 259 -2.45 -9.48 -10.15
N VAL A 260 -3.71 -9.18 -10.46
CA VAL A 260 -4.24 -7.82 -10.43
C VAL A 260 -4.85 -7.54 -9.07
N VAL A 261 -4.54 -6.37 -8.50
CA VAL A 261 -5.00 -6.00 -7.16
C VAL A 261 -5.57 -4.59 -7.16
N GLU A 262 -6.83 -4.43 -6.73
CA GLU A 262 -7.38 -3.11 -6.44
C GLU A 262 -6.84 -2.58 -5.12
N ASN A 263 -6.11 -1.48 -5.16
CA ASN A 263 -5.54 -0.86 -3.97
C ASN A 263 -6.58 -0.05 -3.20
N SER A 264 -7.11 -0.63 -2.14
CA SER A 264 -8.03 0.00 -1.19
C SER A 264 -7.36 0.46 0.12
N THR A 265 -6.02 0.50 0.17
CA THR A 265 -5.26 0.95 1.35
C THR A 265 -5.68 2.37 1.75
N GLY A 266 -5.97 2.54 3.03
CA GLY A 266 -6.46 3.82 3.59
C GLY A 266 -7.96 4.06 3.42
N MET A 267 -8.71 3.17 2.77
CA MET A 267 -10.18 3.26 2.72
C MET A 267 -10.81 2.63 3.95
N THR A 268 -11.80 3.29 4.53
CA THR A 268 -12.47 2.87 5.78
C THR A 268 -13.82 2.17 5.56
N GLY A 269 -14.27 2.05 4.32
CA GLY A 269 -15.55 1.42 4.00
C GLY A 269 -15.54 -0.10 4.28
N ALA A 270 -16.64 -0.64 4.82
CA ALA A 270 -16.77 -2.07 5.14
C ALA A 270 -16.49 -3.01 3.95
N THR A 271 -16.72 -2.54 2.71
CA THR A 271 -16.52 -3.32 1.49
C THR A 271 -15.14 -3.10 0.84
N ALA A 272 -14.27 -2.28 1.43
CA ALA A 272 -12.99 -1.92 0.83
C ALA A 272 -12.08 -3.15 0.61
N GLN A 273 -11.99 -4.06 1.58
CA GLN A 273 -11.22 -5.31 1.45
C GLN A 273 -12.03 -6.45 0.78
N VAL A 274 -13.30 -6.24 0.49
CA VAL A 274 -14.09 -7.17 -0.33
C VAL A 274 -13.83 -6.91 -1.81
N TRP A 275 -13.95 -5.67 -2.26
CA TRP A 275 -13.71 -5.31 -3.65
C TRP A 275 -12.23 -5.17 -3.99
N GLY A 276 -11.39 -4.74 -3.04
CA GLY A 276 -9.95 -4.61 -3.21
C GLY A 276 -9.14 -5.32 -2.12
N CYS A 277 -7.89 -4.87 -1.97
CA CYS A 277 -6.95 -5.31 -0.96
C CYS A 277 -6.34 -4.14 -0.19
N PHE A 278 -5.93 -4.42 1.04
CA PHE A 278 -5.08 -3.55 1.84
C PHE A 278 -3.63 -4.04 1.82
N ASN A 279 -2.74 -3.07 1.83
CA ASN A 279 -1.33 -3.28 2.09
C ASN A 279 -0.92 -2.29 3.20
N ALA A 280 -0.85 -2.79 4.43
CA ALA A 280 -0.64 -1.96 5.61
C ALA A 280 0.71 -1.20 5.57
N ASP A 281 1.72 -1.80 4.95
CA ASP A 281 3.08 -1.25 4.94
C ASP A 281 3.38 -0.40 3.70
N LEU A 282 2.48 -0.36 2.73
CA LEU A 282 2.72 0.32 1.45
C LEU A 282 3.05 1.80 1.62
N GLU A 283 2.34 2.52 2.47
CA GLU A 283 2.57 3.95 2.69
C GLU A 283 3.90 4.21 3.40
N ASN A 284 4.27 3.36 4.35
CA ASN A 284 5.57 3.43 5.02
C ASN A 284 6.69 3.19 4.01
N LEU A 285 6.56 2.15 3.19
CA LEU A 285 7.52 1.84 2.13
C LEU A 285 7.68 3.01 1.14
N ARG A 286 6.58 3.54 0.64
CA ARG A 286 6.59 4.67 -0.29
C ARG A 286 7.24 5.90 0.31
N ASN A 287 6.88 6.25 1.55
CA ASN A 287 7.44 7.42 2.24
C ASN A 287 8.94 7.26 2.49
N ALA A 288 9.40 6.06 2.84
CA ALA A 288 10.83 5.77 3.02
C ALA A 288 11.60 5.95 1.69
N LYS A 289 11.05 5.41 0.59
CA LYS A 289 11.67 5.50 -0.75
C LYS A 289 11.68 6.94 -1.29
N GLU A 290 10.58 7.65 -1.15
CA GLU A 290 10.44 9.06 -1.53
C GLU A 290 11.44 9.93 -0.76
N THR A 291 11.53 9.76 0.56
CA THR A 291 12.48 10.49 1.40
C THR A 291 13.92 10.19 0.98
N ARG A 292 14.24 8.93 0.73
CA ARG A 292 15.58 8.55 0.26
C ARG A 292 15.92 9.18 -1.09
N TYR A 293 15.01 9.09 -2.04
CA TYR A 293 15.18 9.68 -3.37
C TYR A 293 15.40 11.19 -3.30
N GLU A 294 14.62 11.90 -2.47
CA GLU A 294 14.78 13.32 -2.20
C GLU A 294 16.18 13.65 -1.66
N ILE A 295 16.67 12.89 -0.68
CA ILE A 295 18.00 13.10 -0.09
C ILE A 295 19.07 12.87 -1.16
N GLU A 296 18.96 11.80 -1.95
CA GLU A 296 19.95 11.43 -2.98
C GLU A 296 20.06 12.48 -4.09
N HIS A 297 18.94 13.13 -4.44
CA HIS A 297 18.87 14.09 -5.56
C HIS A 297 18.77 15.56 -5.09
N SER A 298 18.91 15.84 -3.80
CA SER A 298 18.77 17.19 -3.23
C SER A 298 19.68 18.26 -3.88
N ASN A 299 20.83 17.86 -4.41
CA ASN A 299 21.79 18.74 -5.10
C ASN A 299 21.63 18.77 -6.62
N ASP A 300 20.72 17.96 -7.18
CA ASP A 300 20.46 17.92 -8.61
C ASP A 300 19.58 19.12 -9.03
N LYS A 301 20.04 19.85 -10.05
CA LYS A 301 19.32 21.02 -10.56
C LYS A 301 18.00 20.66 -11.23
N GLU A 302 17.96 19.55 -11.97
CA GLU A 302 16.74 19.09 -12.66
C GLU A 302 15.72 18.59 -11.63
N PHE A 303 16.15 17.85 -10.61
CA PHE A 303 15.29 17.47 -9.50
C PHE A 303 14.65 18.68 -8.80
N ARG A 304 15.42 19.74 -8.53
CA ARG A 304 14.90 20.96 -7.90
C ARG A 304 13.87 21.71 -8.75
N LYS A 305 13.97 21.62 -10.09
CA LYS A 305 13.01 22.27 -11.00
C LYS A 305 11.65 21.59 -10.97
N ASP A 306 11.63 20.26 -10.81
CA ASP A 306 10.41 19.47 -10.88
C ASP A 306 10.33 18.39 -9.78
N LYS A 307 10.67 18.80 -8.56
CA LYS A 307 10.73 17.94 -7.37
C LYS A 307 9.46 17.14 -7.17
N SER A 308 8.30 17.79 -7.29
CA SER A 308 7.01 17.15 -7.03
C SER A 308 6.72 15.99 -7.97
N THR A 309 6.96 16.18 -9.26
CA THR A 309 6.76 15.13 -10.27
C THR A 309 7.74 13.98 -10.08
N MET A 310 9.02 14.28 -9.82
CA MET A 310 10.04 13.24 -9.63
C MET A 310 9.78 12.39 -8.37
N LEU A 311 9.36 13.01 -7.28
CA LEU A 311 8.97 12.30 -6.07
C LEU A 311 7.71 11.43 -6.30
N ASN A 312 6.74 11.93 -7.04
CA ASN A 312 5.55 11.16 -7.39
C ASN A 312 5.89 9.96 -8.29
N ILE A 313 6.78 10.12 -9.26
CA ILE A 313 7.28 9.02 -10.09
C ILE A 313 7.97 7.97 -9.22
N GLU A 314 8.87 8.37 -8.32
CA GLU A 314 9.54 7.45 -7.42
C GLU A 314 8.55 6.71 -6.52
N ARG A 315 7.61 7.42 -5.90
CA ARG A 315 6.54 6.84 -5.10
C ARG A 315 5.73 5.78 -5.87
N ASN A 316 5.41 6.07 -7.14
CA ASN A 316 4.61 5.17 -7.98
C ASN A 316 5.36 3.88 -8.39
N ARG A 317 6.69 3.89 -8.44
CA ARG A 317 7.50 2.68 -8.67
C ARG A 317 7.24 1.58 -7.64
N TRP A 318 6.78 1.94 -6.46
CA TRP A 318 6.55 1.03 -5.33
C TRP A 318 5.10 0.58 -5.16
N ASN A 319 4.22 0.96 -6.09
CA ASN A 319 2.79 0.65 -6.03
C ASN A 319 2.48 -0.85 -6.01
N ASN A 320 3.36 -1.68 -6.55
CA ASN A 320 3.12 -3.12 -6.72
C ASN A 320 3.88 -3.99 -5.71
N TYR A 321 4.40 -3.40 -4.62
CA TYR A 321 5.21 -4.11 -3.64
C TYR A 321 4.47 -4.35 -2.32
N GLY A 322 5.05 -5.26 -1.50
CA GLY A 322 4.53 -5.62 -0.20
C GLY A 322 3.51 -6.75 -0.24
N VAL A 323 2.83 -6.96 0.89
CA VAL A 323 1.80 -7.98 1.05
C VAL A 323 0.42 -7.34 0.98
N TRP A 324 -0.41 -7.88 0.12
CA TRP A 324 -1.76 -7.42 -0.15
C TRP A 324 -2.78 -8.43 0.38
N SER A 325 -3.74 -8.00 1.17
CA SER A 325 -4.75 -8.88 1.75
C SER A 325 -6.18 -8.41 1.50
N GLY A 326 -7.06 -9.32 1.11
CA GLY A 326 -8.47 -9.05 0.84
C GLY A 326 -9.14 -10.09 -0.04
N LYS A 327 -10.43 -9.94 -0.29
CA LYS A 327 -11.15 -10.78 -1.28
C LYS A 327 -10.85 -10.35 -2.73
N ASN A 328 -10.51 -9.07 -2.95
CA ASN A 328 -10.03 -8.55 -4.22
C ASN A 328 -10.96 -8.81 -5.42
N TYR A 329 -12.27 -8.68 -5.23
CA TYR A 329 -13.24 -8.98 -6.30
C TYR A 329 -12.91 -8.28 -7.61
N MET A 330 -12.64 -6.97 -7.55
CA MET A 330 -12.38 -6.21 -8.76
C MET A 330 -11.08 -6.63 -9.45
N GLY A 331 -9.99 -6.81 -8.70
CA GLY A 331 -8.73 -7.29 -9.27
C GLY A 331 -8.84 -8.67 -9.89
N LYS A 332 -9.59 -9.58 -9.25
CA LYS A 332 -9.86 -10.93 -9.76
C LYS A 332 -10.69 -10.88 -11.06
N ILE A 333 -11.75 -10.05 -11.11
CA ILE A 333 -12.55 -9.87 -12.32
C ILE A 333 -11.69 -9.34 -13.48
N ILE A 334 -10.87 -8.33 -13.25
CA ILE A 334 -9.95 -7.78 -14.27
C ILE A 334 -8.97 -8.88 -14.75
N LYS A 335 -8.42 -9.67 -13.82
CA LYS A 335 -7.53 -10.78 -14.19
C LYS A 335 -8.24 -11.85 -15.01
N MET A 336 -9.45 -12.23 -14.63
CA MET A 336 -10.27 -13.18 -15.39
C MET A 336 -10.56 -12.66 -16.81
N CYS A 337 -10.96 -11.39 -16.95
CA CYS A 337 -11.15 -10.75 -18.26
C CYS A 337 -9.86 -10.79 -19.10
N SER A 338 -8.70 -10.48 -18.49
CA SER A 338 -7.41 -10.57 -19.18
C SER A 338 -7.12 -11.97 -19.71
N ILE A 339 -7.36 -13.02 -18.91
CA ILE A 339 -7.18 -14.40 -19.31
C ILE A 339 -8.12 -14.76 -20.46
N CYS A 340 -9.40 -14.43 -20.34
CA CYS A 340 -10.40 -14.70 -21.38
C CYS A 340 -10.06 -14.02 -22.71
N LEU A 341 -9.72 -12.73 -22.68
CA LEU A 341 -9.35 -11.96 -23.88
C LEU A 341 -8.13 -12.54 -24.62
N ARG A 342 -7.13 -13.01 -23.88
CA ARG A 342 -5.92 -13.60 -24.50
C ARG A 342 -6.14 -14.98 -25.09
N ASN A 343 -7.05 -15.75 -24.50
CA ASN A 343 -7.32 -17.11 -24.92
C ASN A 343 -8.55 -17.25 -25.83
N GLY A 344 -9.22 -16.14 -26.16
CA GLY A 344 -10.46 -16.17 -26.96
C GLY A 344 -11.62 -16.89 -26.27
N LEU A 345 -11.67 -16.80 -24.92
CA LEU A 345 -12.70 -17.43 -24.11
C LEU A 345 -13.75 -16.41 -23.69
N GLU A 346 -14.98 -16.85 -23.42
CA GLU A 346 -15.98 -16.03 -22.74
C GLU A 346 -15.71 -15.99 -21.23
N LEU A 347 -16.03 -14.86 -20.61
CA LEU A 347 -15.93 -14.74 -19.15
C LEU A 347 -17.01 -15.62 -18.49
N PRO A 348 -16.66 -16.43 -17.48
CA PRO A 348 -17.65 -17.25 -16.79
C PRO A 348 -18.55 -16.36 -15.90
N ILE A 349 -19.73 -16.05 -16.43
CA ILE A 349 -20.79 -15.25 -15.81
C ILE A 349 -21.98 -16.18 -15.59
N ASP A 350 -22.59 -16.12 -14.41
CA ASP A 350 -23.84 -16.82 -14.14
C ASP A 350 -25.04 -16.04 -14.76
N TYR A 351 -25.26 -16.30 -16.06
CA TYR A 351 -26.36 -15.66 -16.78
C TYR A 351 -27.74 -16.16 -16.32
N ASP A 352 -27.85 -17.38 -15.76
CA ASP A 352 -29.10 -17.90 -15.21
C ASP A 352 -29.50 -17.11 -13.97
N LEU A 353 -28.52 -16.82 -13.11
CA LEU A 353 -28.74 -15.92 -11.97
C LEU A 353 -29.19 -14.53 -12.44
N LEU A 354 -28.48 -13.93 -13.40
CA LEU A 354 -28.83 -12.58 -13.88
C LEU A 354 -30.24 -12.56 -14.52
N ARG A 355 -30.60 -13.58 -15.30
CA ARG A 355 -31.98 -13.72 -15.87
C ARG A 355 -33.04 -13.80 -14.76
N SER A 356 -32.77 -14.58 -13.72
CA SER A 356 -33.71 -14.76 -12.61
C SER A 356 -34.01 -13.47 -11.83
N LYS A 357 -33.18 -12.43 -12.00
CA LYS A 357 -33.28 -11.16 -11.27
C LYS A 357 -34.15 -10.11 -11.98
N HIS A 358 -34.63 -10.34 -13.18
CA HIS A 358 -35.45 -9.38 -13.92
C HIS A 358 -34.85 -7.96 -13.87
N ILE A 359 -33.69 -7.77 -14.49
CA ILE A 359 -32.93 -6.54 -14.45
C ILE A 359 -33.43 -5.59 -15.52
N TYR A 360 -33.86 -4.39 -15.14
CA TYR A 360 -34.33 -3.34 -16.06
C TYR A 360 -33.28 -2.23 -16.23
N LEU A 361 -33.08 -1.81 -17.47
CA LEU A 361 -32.24 -0.65 -17.79
C LEU A 361 -33.05 0.32 -18.63
N LEU A 362 -33.26 1.55 -18.13
CA LEU A 362 -34.08 2.59 -18.71
C LEU A 362 -35.53 2.10 -19.02
N GLY A 363 -36.08 1.25 -18.16
CA GLY A 363 -37.43 0.69 -18.29
C GLY A 363 -37.56 -0.45 -19.30
N LYS A 364 -36.45 -0.98 -19.83
CA LYS A 364 -36.43 -2.17 -20.67
C LYS A 364 -35.77 -3.31 -19.89
N GLU A 365 -36.47 -4.46 -19.80
CA GLU A 365 -35.90 -5.67 -19.23
C GLU A 365 -34.73 -6.16 -20.09
N LEU A 366 -33.62 -6.49 -19.45
CA LEU A 366 -32.44 -7.01 -20.13
C LEU A 366 -32.65 -8.48 -20.51
N SER A 367 -32.44 -8.77 -21.79
CA SER A 367 -32.35 -10.15 -22.26
C SER A 367 -30.89 -10.57 -22.24
N PHE A 368 -30.60 -11.68 -21.59
CA PHE A 368 -29.30 -12.34 -21.62
C PHE A 368 -29.32 -13.57 -22.56
N GLU A 369 -30.33 -13.67 -23.43
CA GLU A 369 -30.43 -14.75 -24.41
C GLU A 369 -29.34 -14.61 -25.47
N GLY A 370 -28.70 -15.71 -25.82
CA GLY A 370 -27.60 -15.72 -26.80
C GLY A 370 -26.27 -15.16 -26.33
N LEU A 371 -26.12 -14.88 -25.03
CA LEU A 371 -24.88 -14.42 -24.40
C LEU A 371 -24.13 -15.57 -23.68
N VAL A 372 -24.32 -16.80 -24.10
CA VAL A 372 -23.63 -18.00 -23.55
C VAL A 372 -22.31 -18.22 -24.25
#